data_187d4aed3f08adf09a790169749d4cd6
#
_entry.id   187d4aed3f08adf09a790169749d4cd6
#
_cell.length_a   1.000
_cell.length_b   1.000
_cell.length_c   1.000
_cell.angle_alpha   90.00
_cell.angle_beta   90.00
_cell.angle_gamma   90.00
#
_symmetry.space_group_name_H-M   'P 1'
#
loop_
_entity.id
_entity.type
_entity.pdbx_description
1 polymer ?
#
loop_
_entity_poly.entity_id
_entity_poly.type
_entity_poly.pdbx_seq_one_letter_code
_entity_poly.pdbx_strand_id
1 'polypeptide(L)'
;MLSPAPCRHWLTWALLLAAPMAAAQSPQCGLFKAEEGSGTLRVQSANRGEQAFFGSAPSPVVFQQIDGKLQLVNLEYGAVRELRIRDRGRTVEMSDTIFRLQVPAVCAAAAAPTEGSCLADAAACLDNRHEATPAALEAACREGVPGLCLELADRWHDDARAPAETRASEQKAVVDRALAGIELPAPCREDGFNNGTPACMAALEADKALQEKVIRAVMGAAMLETMSSLASTYAPVVVPSGRRMQLLQFCQQMPSDRFCKRVAELAWDSGDHLQAVRALALSCATGGEGGDCARLPGLQAVGPALRPQPATVLPCGSFHSDGSFMNTLTFGDAGLVGNGGNSQLRARIEDGDIRIRHDKGGDFVLRPLPGGKLLGLDNWTRYKVFTATDEGTSNCSAPKQYTVLPLPEDCPQAPADGGANACCAQGSLQGCHVLGNRLALSEQWPQAAAHFTTVCRAGVREGCENLVTAHGESPEVDARATLEQLCNADGSGHHVACDVLETGNWRALELGRALQKAMEDAAEGGIPPRNSNRKR
;
A
#
# COMPACT_ATOMS: atom_id res chain seq x y z
N MET A 1 51.24 -83.97 -6.77
CA MET A 1 52.00 -83.91 -5.52
C MET A 1 52.08 -82.50 -5.07
N LEU A 2 51.53 -82.25 -3.93
CA LEU A 2 51.80 -81.24 -2.92
C LEU A 2 50.48 -80.68 -2.36
N SER A 3 50.37 -80.90 -1.09
CA SER A 3 49.24 -80.78 -0.16
C SER A 3 48.89 -79.28 0.12
N PRO A 4 47.64 -78.94 0.42
CA PRO A 4 47.26 -77.67 0.90
C PRO A 4 47.32 -77.58 2.42
N ALA A 5 47.86 -76.46 2.94
CA ALA A 5 47.82 -76.08 4.36
C ALA A 5 46.56 -75.25 4.68
N PRO A 6 45.99 -75.37 5.87
CA PRO A 6 44.76 -74.72 6.23
C PRO A 6 45.03 -73.33 6.81
N CYS A 7 44.41 -72.25 6.23
CA CYS A 7 44.30 -70.94 6.82
C CYS A 7 43.20 -70.92 7.89
N ARG A 8 43.62 -70.62 9.13
CA ARG A 8 42.74 -70.38 10.29
C ARG A 8 42.01 -69.04 10.12
N HIS A 9 40.66 -69.08 10.14
CA HIS A 9 39.80 -67.94 10.28
C HIS A 9 39.97 -67.25 11.64
N TRP A 10 40.43 -66.02 11.63
CA TRP A 10 40.19 -65.09 12.72
C TRP A 10 38.96 -64.29 12.41
N LEU A 11 37.82 -64.67 13.00
CA LEU A 11 36.59 -63.86 13.08
C LEU A 11 36.83 -62.78 14.15
N THR A 12 37.26 -61.63 13.75
CA THR A 12 37.18 -60.41 14.56
C THR A 12 35.76 -59.88 14.47
N TRP A 13 35.01 -60.03 15.52
CA TRP A 13 33.75 -59.36 15.76
C TRP A 13 34.04 -57.88 16.00
N ALA A 14 33.99 -57.06 14.95
CA ALA A 14 33.84 -55.61 15.05
C ALA A 14 32.37 -55.32 15.37
N LEU A 15 32.03 -55.26 16.65
CA LEU A 15 30.81 -54.64 17.15
C LEU A 15 30.90 -53.15 16.78
N LEU A 16 30.40 -52.81 15.59
CA LEU A 16 30.00 -51.45 15.23
C LEU A 16 28.86 -51.07 16.17
N LEU A 17 29.19 -50.43 17.26
CA LEU A 17 28.29 -49.59 18.03
C LEU A 17 27.81 -48.43 17.09
N ALA A 18 26.86 -48.75 16.22
CA ALA A 18 26.05 -47.71 15.58
C ALA A 18 25.26 -47.06 16.72
N ALA A 19 25.81 -45.97 17.24
CA ALA A 19 25.00 -45.05 18.06
C ALA A 19 23.71 -44.80 17.27
N PRO A 20 22.53 -44.99 17.83
CA PRO A 20 21.32 -44.58 17.14
C PRO A 20 21.47 -43.05 16.93
N MET A 21 21.68 -42.64 15.69
CA MET A 21 21.41 -41.24 15.34
C MET A 21 19.99 -41.01 15.82
N ALA A 22 19.83 -40.18 16.84
CA ALA A 22 18.52 -39.78 17.32
C ALA A 22 17.81 -39.17 16.11
N ALA A 23 17.01 -40.01 15.45
CA ALA A 23 16.17 -39.53 14.36
C ALA A 23 15.36 -38.38 14.92
N ALA A 24 15.57 -37.20 14.38
CA ALA A 24 14.85 -36.00 14.81
C ALA A 24 13.36 -36.37 14.81
N GLN A 25 12.74 -36.34 15.97
CA GLN A 25 11.34 -36.72 16.09
C GLN A 25 10.52 -35.71 15.30
N SER A 26 9.80 -36.20 14.30
CA SER A 26 8.84 -35.38 13.56
C SER A 26 7.51 -35.32 14.33
N PRO A 27 6.73 -34.26 14.22
CA PRO A 27 5.38 -34.23 14.77
C PRO A 27 4.50 -35.27 14.09
N GLN A 28 3.57 -35.87 14.84
CA GLN A 28 2.56 -36.77 14.24
C GLN A 28 1.61 -35.94 13.36
N CYS A 29 1.05 -36.59 12.34
CA CYS A 29 0.04 -35.91 11.51
C CYS A 29 -1.29 -35.82 12.26
N GLY A 30 -1.97 -34.70 12.09
CA GLY A 30 -3.24 -34.41 12.73
C GLY A 30 -3.42 -32.96 13.10
N LEU A 31 -4.46 -32.69 13.86
CA LEU A 31 -4.79 -31.37 14.38
C LEU A 31 -4.30 -31.23 15.82
N PHE A 32 -3.44 -30.27 16.04
CA PHE A 32 -2.97 -29.83 17.35
C PHE A 32 -3.68 -28.54 17.76
N LYS A 33 -3.97 -28.41 19.05
CA LYS A 33 -4.45 -27.16 19.65
C LYS A 33 -3.48 -26.67 20.70
N ALA A 34 -3.34 -25.38 20.81
CA ALA A 34 -2.60 -24.73 21.88
C ALA A 34 -3.28 -25.02 23.22
N GLU A 35 -2.49 -25.28 24.27
CA GLU A 35 -3.01 -25.45 25.64
C GLU A 35 -3.58 -24.13 26.18
N GLU A 36 -2.93 -23.03 25.81
CA GLU A 36 -3.38 -21.68 26.15
C GLU A 36 -3.64 -20.89 24.86
N GLY A 37 -4.80 -20.22 24.81
CA GLY A 37 -5.20 -19.42 23.64
C GLY A 37 -5.93 -20.22 22.56
N SER A 38 -6.05 -19.63 21.38
CA SER A 38 -6.85 -20.16 20.25
C SER A 38 -6.00 -20.70 19.08
N GLY A 39 -4.71 -20.93 19.31
CA GLY A 39 -3.80 -21.42 18.25
C GLY A 39 -4.08 -22.85 17.82
N THR A 40 -3.97 -23.11 16.52
CA THR A 40 -4.01 -24.47 15.94
C THR A 40 -2.83 -24.71 15.03
N LEU A 41 -2.35 -25.98 15.01
CA LEU A 41 -1.34 -26.45 14.08
C LEU A 41 -1.86 -27.76 13.46
N ARG A 42 -2.05 -27.78 12.16
CA ARG A 42 -2.42 -28.97 11.42
C ARG A 42 -1.19 -29.52 10.71
N VAL A 43 -0.73 -30.71 11.10
CA VAL A 43 0.37 -31.42 10.43
C VAL A 43 -0.22 -32.36 9.39
N GLN A 44 0.09 -32.12 8.13
CA GLN A 44 -0.45 -32.88 6.99
C GLN A 44 0.51 -33.95 6.50
N SER A 45 1.80 -33.67 6.56
CA SER A 45 2.87 -34.62 6.23
C SER A 45 4.10 -34.37 7.09
N ALA A 46 5.15 -35.15 6.93
CA ALA A 46 6.39 -35.01 7.69
C ALA A 46 7.05 -33.62 7.54
N ASN A 47 6.78 -32.90 6.44
CA ASN A 47 7.40 -31.63 6.12
C ASN A 47 6.40 -30.50 5.82
N ARG A 48 5.09 -30.72 5.88
CA ARG A 48 4.07 -29.71 5.57
C ARG A 48 2.93 -29.68 6.58
N GLY A 49 2.39 -28.49 6.79
CA GLY A 49 1.24 -28.25 7.64
C GLY A 49 0.61 -26.89 7.40
N GLU A 50 -0.31 -26.56 8.26
CA GLU A 50 -1.00 -25.27 8.33
C GLU A 50 -1.02 -24.79 9.78
N GLN A 51 -0.83 -23.50 9.99
CA GLN A 51 -0.85 -22.87 11.31
C GLN A 51 -1.84 -21.71 11.34
N ALA A 52 -2.66 -21.66 12.37
CA ALA A 52 -3.53 -20.51 12.64
C ALA A 52 -3.39 -20.06 14.09
N PHE A 53 -3.45 -18.75 14.32
CA PHE A 53 -3.46 -18.12 15.63
C PHE A 53 -4.61 -17.12 15.75
N PHE A 54 -5.23 -17.06 16.94
CA PHE A 54 -6.21 -16.03 17.30
C PHE A 54 -7.35 -15.80 16.29
N GLY A 55 -7.88 -16.90 15.71
CA GLY A 55 -8.95 -16.78 14.71
C GLY A 55 -8.48 -16.35 13.33
N SER A 56 -7.18 -16.20 13.12
CA SER A 56 -6.64 -15.93 11.77
C SER A 56 -6.81 -17.13 10.83
N ALA A 57 -6.80 -16.83 9.53
CA ALA A 57 -6.74 -17.84 8.48
C ALA A 57 -5.55 -18.78 8.68
N PRO A 58 -5.69 -20.10 8.40
CA PRO A 58 -4.58 -21.01 8.40
C PRO A 58 -3.55 -20.62 7.33
N SER A 59 -2.31 -20.38 7.75
CA SER A 59 -1.18 -20.16 6.85
C SER A 59 -0.42 -21.45 6.59
N PRO A 60 0.03 -21.71 5.35
CA PRO A 60 0.83 -22.88 5.04
C PRO A 60 2.21 -22.79 5.69
N VAL A 61 2.68 -23.91 6.22
CA VAL A 61 3.99 -24.02 6.88
C VAL A 61 4.76 -25.23 6.38
N VAL A 62 6.08 -25.14 6.44
CA VAL A 62 6.98 -26.30 6.25
C VAL A 62 7.79 -26.55 7.50
N PHE A 63 8.15 -27.82 7.73
CA PHE A 63 9.04 -28.25 8.80
C PHE A 63 10.39 -28.54 8.19
N GLN A 64 11.43 -27.84 8.63
CA GLN A 64 12.79 -27.94 8.09
C GLN A 64 13.81 -28.13 9.21
N GLN A 65 14.92 -28.81 8.89
CA GLN A 65 16.10 -28.86 9.75
C GLN A 65 17.02 -27.69 9.37
N ILE A 66 17.17 -26.73 10.27
CA ILE A 66 18.10 -25.60 10.10
C ILE A 66 19.06 -25.62 11.29
N ASP A 67 20.35 -25.69 11.03
CA ASP A 67 21.40 -25.79 12.06
C ASP A 67 21.17 -26.94 13.06
N GLY A 68 20.68 -28.09 12.57
CA GLY A 68 20.41 -29.27 13.40
C GLY A 68 19.16 -29.18 14.29
N LYS A 69 18.39 -28.11 14.17
CA LYS A 69 17.14 -27.89 14.90
C LYS A 69 15.95 -28.00 13.97
N LEU A 70 14.90 -28.65 14.44
CA LEU A 70 13.63 -28.65 13.71
C LEU A 70 12.97 -27.28 13.84
N GLN A 71 12.64 -26.68 12.72
CA GLN A 71 12.02 -25.38 12.66
C GLN A 71 10.75 -25.43 11.80
N LEU A 72 9.78 -24.61 12.15
CA LEU A 72 8.61 -24.31 11.36
C LEU A 72 8.85 -22.99 10.62
N VAL A 73 8.71 -23.04 9.31
CA VAL A 73 8.77 -21.86 8.45
C VAL A 73 7.39 -21.55 7.90
N ASN A 74 6.87 -20.37 8.20
CA ASN A 74 5.62 -19.90 7.63
C ASN A 74 5.84 -19.45 6.19
N LEU A 75 5.19 -20.08 5.22
CA LEU A 75 5.42 -19.84 3.79
C LEU A 75 4.80 -18.52 3.28
N GLU A 76 3.97 -17.89 4.07
CA GLU A 76 3.33 -16.62 3.71
C GLU A 76 4.12 -15.41 4.22
N TYR A 77 4.65 -15.51 5.45
CA TYR A 77 5.30 -14.40 6.14
C TYR A 77 6.83 -14.54 6.23
N GLY A 78 7.36 -15.74 6.02
CA GLY A 78 8.78 -16.04 6.25
C GLY A 78 9.15 -16.19 7.73
N ALA A 79 8.19 -16.20 8.65
CA ALA A 79 8.49 -16.34 10.06
C ALA A 79 9.03 -17.74 10.36
N VAL A 80 10.19 -17.81 11.01
CA VAL A 80 10.87 -19.06 11.41
C VAL A 80 10.73 -19.23 12.91
N ARG A 81 10.33 -20.44 13.35
CA ARG A 81 10.16 -20.76 14.76
C ARG A 81 10.76 -22.14 15.08
N GLU A 82 11.62 -22.21 16.11
CA GLU A 82 12.17 -23.47 16.60
C GLU A 82 11.06 -24.33 17.22
N LEU A 83 11.05 -25.62 16.87
CA LEU A 83 10.13 -26.61 17.40
C LEU A 83 10.85 -27.59 18.32
N ARG A 84 10.20 -27.94 19.43
CA ARG A 84 10.59 -29.05 20.27
C ARG A 84 9.47 -30.11 20.26
N ILE A 85 9.82 -31.32 19.85
CA ILE A 85 8.86 -32.38 19.74
C ILE A 85 8.98 -33.27 20.98
N ARG A 86 7.85 -33.53 21.65
CA ARG A 86 7.76 -34.42 22.82
C ARG A 86 6.69 -35.46 22.62
N ASP A 87 6.63 -36.42 23.56
CA ASP A 87 5.61 -37.45 23.64
C ASP A 87 5.44 -38.23 22.32
N ARG A 88 6.56 -38.59 21.71
CA ARG A 88 6.59 -39.32 20.43
C ARG A 88 5.83 -38.59 19.30
N GLY A 89 5.93 -37.27 19.23
CA GLY A 89 5.31 -36.45 18.20
C GLY A 89 3.89 -35.97 18.53
N ARG A 90 3.37 -36.22 19.74
CA ARG A 90 2.02 -35.80 20.15
C ARG A 90 1.97 -34.42 20.80
N THR A 91 3.12 -33.88 21.17
CA THR A 91 3.28 -32.56 21.74
C THR A 91 4.32 -31.78 20.92
N VAL A 92 3.97 -30.56 20.51
CA VAL A 92 4.83 -29.61 19.80
C VAL A 92 4.94 -28.38 20.66
N GLU A 93 6.17 -28.02 21.06
CA GLU A 93 6.46 -26.74 21.71
C GLU A 93 7.05 -25.80 20.67
N MET A 94 6.52 -24.60 20.62
CA MET A 94 6.94 -23.55 19.70
C MET A 94 6.99 -22.23 20.47
N SER A 95 8.18 -21.71 20.70
CA SER A 95 8.39 -20.59 21.64
C SER A 95 7.80 -20.94 23.02
N ASP A 96 6.89 -20.15 23.54
CA ASP A 96 6.24 -20.35 24.84
C ASP A 96 4.87 -21.06 24.73
N THR A 97 4.51 -21.54 23.52
CA THR A 97 3.21 -22.16 23.27
C THR A 97 3.35 -23.68 23.12
N ILE A 98 2.57 -24.42 23.89
CA ILE A 98 2.51 -25.88 23.81
C ILE A 98 1.26 -26.28 23.04
N PHE A 99 1.46 -27.05 21.98
CA PHE A 99 0.39 -27.62 21.15
C PHE A 99 0.26 -29.10 21.42
N ARG A 100 -0.95 -29.60 21.71
CA ARG A 100 -1.24 -31.00 21.91
C ARG A 100 -2.10 -31.58 20.79
N LEU A 101 -1.75 -32.76 20.33
CA LEU A 101 -2.51 -33.50 19.33
C LEU A 101 -3.91 -33.81 19.86
N GLN A 102 -4.92 -33.26 19.21
CA GLN A 102 -6.34 -33.50 19.52
C GLN A 102 -6.95 -34.54 18.61
N VAL A 103 -6.68 -34.45 17.30
CA VAL A 103 -7.22 -35.37 16.31
C VAL A 103 -6.07 -35.92 15.48
N PRO A 104 -5.68 -37.18 15.68
CA PRO A 104 -4.65 -37.83 14.86
C PRO A 104 -5.17 -38.07 13.43
N ALA A 105 -4.26 -37.99 12.45
CA ALA A 105 -4.55 -38.27 11.06
C ALA A 105 -3.45 -39.11 10.44
N VAL A 106 -3.75 -39.76 9.32
CA VAL A 106 -2.74 -40.41 8.50
C VAL A 106 -1.95 -39.37 7.74
N CYS A 107 -0.62 -39.48 7.81
CA CYS A 107 0.23 -38.57 7.05
C CYS A 107 0.02 -38.75 5.55
N ALA A 108 -0.16 -37.64 4.84
CA ALA A 108 -0.05 -37.64 3.39
C ALA A 108 1.39 -38.01 2.98
N ALA A 109 1.55 -38.65 1.85
CA ALA A 109 2.87 -38.90 1.28
C ALA A 109 3.54 -37.56 1.00
N ALA A 110 4.64 -37.28 1.68
CA ALA A 110 5.42 -36.09 1.43
C ALA A 110 6.29 -36.31 0.19
N ALA A 111 6.08 -35.54 -0.85
CA ALA A 111 7.08 -35.41 -1.91
C ALA A 111 8.32 -34.75 -1.29
N ALA A 112 9.49 -35.38 -1.42
CA ALA A 112 10.72 -34.72 -1.04
C ALA A 112 10.91 -33.47 -1.89
N PRO A 113 11.24 -32.30 -1.27
CA PRO A 113 11.57 -31.13 -2.06
C PRO A 113 12.73 -31.44 -3.02
N THR A 114 12.66 -30.95 -4.23
CA THR A 114 13.77 -31.07 -5.18
C THR A 114 14.96 -30.28 -4.64
N GLU A 115 16.15 -30.84 -4.72
CA GLU A 115 17.37 -30.13 -4.34
C GLU A 115 17.48 -28.80 -5.10
N GLY A 116 17.75 -27.72 -4.41
CA GLY A 116 17.78 -26.36 -4.98
C GLY A 116 16.40 -25.70 -5.14
N SER A 117 15.31 -26.37 -4.77
CA SER A 117 14.00 -25.72 -4.73
C SER A 117 13.84 -24.83 -3.49
N CYS A 118 13.02 -23.77 -3.59
CA CYS A 118 12.70 -22.93 -2.44
C CYS A 118 12.06 -23.69 -1.28
N LEU A 119 11.35 -24.78 -1.53
CA LEU A 119 10.79 -25.60 -0.46
C LEU A 119 11.86 -26.42 0.29
N ALA A 120 13.04 -26.63 -0.30
CA ALA A 120 14.15 -27.28 0.39
C ALA A 120 14.79 -26.34 1.43
N ASP A 121 14.82 -25.04 1.16
CA ASP A 121 15.28 -23.98 2.08
C ASP A 121 14.34 -22.78 2.03
N ALA A 122 13.13 -22.94 2.53
CA ALA A 122 12.09 -21.93 2.46
C ALA A 122 12.43 -20.68 3.29
N ALA A 123 13.18 -20.83 4.38
CA ALA A 123 13.60 -19.73 5.21
C ALA A 123 14.53 -18.79 4.42
N ALA A 124 15.59 -19.32 3.82
CA ALA A 124 16.53 -18.50 3.03
C ALA A 124 15.86 -17.89 1.79
N CYS A 125 14.99 -18.64 1.08
CA CYS A 125 14.26 -18.10 -0.06
C CYS A 125 13.35 -16.91 0.31
N LEU A 126 12.64 -17.01 1.45
CA LEU A 126 11.75 -15.94 1.90
C LEU A 126 12.50 -14.74 2.47
N ASP A 127 13.64 -14.95 3.08
CA ASP A 127 14.50 -13.89 3.59
C ASP A 127 15.10 -13.06 2.44
N ASN A 128 15.58 -13.75 1.39
CA ASN A 128 16.17 -13.13 0.21
C ASN A 128 15.16 -12.79 -0.91
N ARG A 129 13.86 -12.81 -0.63
CA ARG A 129 12.82 -12.60 -1.66
C ARG A 129 12.97 -11.31 -2.46
N HIS A 130 13.45 -10.24 -1.81
CA HIS A 130 13.63 -8.93 -2.46
C HIS A 130 14.80 -8.89 -3.45
N GLU A 131 15.73 -9.83 -3.37
CA GLU A 131 16.87 -9.95 -4.28
C GLU A 131 16.59 -10.95 -5.43
N ALA A 132 15.58 -11.81 -5.27
CA ALA A 132 15.25 -12.85 -6.23
C ALA A 132 14.78 -12.27 -7.56
N THR A 133 15.16 -12.87 -8.68
CA THR A 133 14.66 -12.46 -10.01
C THR A 133 13.18 -12.81 -10.18
N PRO A 134 12.41 -12.13 -11.06
CA PRO A 134 11.02 -12.50 -11.34
C PRO A 134 10.86 -13.96 -11.77
N ALA A 135 11.81 -14.52 -12.52
CA ALA A 135 11.79 -15.93 -12.93
C ALA A 135 11.96 -16.89 -11.73
N ALA A 136 12.85 -16.55 -10.78
CA ALA A 136 13.02 -17.32 -9.55
C ALA A 136 11.78 -17.25 -8.65
N LEU A 137 11.17 -16.07 -8.51
CA LEU A 137 9.91 -15.89 -7.79
C LEU A 137 8.77 -16.72 -8.43
N GLU A 138 8.69 -16.72 -9.75
CA GLU A 138 7.70 -17.50 -10.49
C GLU A 138 7.89 -19.01 -10.31
N ALA A 139 9.14 -19.50 -10.31
CA ALA A 139 9.46 -20.90 -10.04
C ALA A 139 9.04 -21.29 -8.62
N ALA A 140 9.42 -20.50 -7.62
CA ALA A 140 9.04 -20.73 -6.23
C ALA A 140 7.52 -20.64 -5.98
N CYS A 141 6.84 -19.78 -6.73
CA CYS A 141 5.40 -19.70 -6.73
C CYS A 141 4.75 -21.00 -7.23
N ARG A 142 5.29 -21.62 -8.30
CA ARG A 142 4.85 -22.93 -8.78
C ARG A 142 5.10 -24.06 -7.77
N GLU A 143 6.10 -23.94 -6.92
CA GLU A 143 6.40 -24.87 -5.84
C GLU A 143 5.44 -24.75 -4.65
N GLY A 144 4.65 -23.69 -4.58
CA GLY A 144 3.65 -23.50 -3.54
C GLY A 144 4.14 -22.66 -2.35
N VAL A 145 4.90 -21.59 -2.60
CA VAL A 145 5.35 -20.62 -1.59
C VAL A 145 4.60 -19.29 -1.75
N PRO A 146 3.45 -19.07 -1.05
CA PRO A 146 2.58 -17.92 -1.26
C PRO A 146 3.27 -16.57 -1.02
N GLY A 147 4.20 -16.50 -0.07
CA GLY A 147 4.95 -15.26 0.21
C GLY A 147 5.80 -14.79 -0.97
N LEU A 148 6.32 -15.72 -1.79
CA LEU A 148 7.06 -15.39 -3.01
C LEU A 148 6.13 -15.06 -4.18
N CYS A 149 4.92 -15.63 -4.20
CA CYS A 149 3.87 -15.21 -5.13
C CYS A 149 3.39 -13.78 -4.85
N LEU A 150 3.30 -13.42 -3.57
CA LEU A 150 2.97 -12.06 -3.17
C LEU A 150 4.03 -11.07 -3.64
N GLU A 151 5.31 -11.38 -3.41
CA GLU A 151 6.44 -10.58 -3.90
C GLU A 151 6.44 -10.43 -5.42
N LEU A 152 6.16 -11.52 -6.16
CA LEU A 152 6.02 -11.49 -7.61
C LEU A 152 4.88 -10.57 -8.07
N ALA A 153 3.74 -10.63 -7.38
CA ALA A 153 2.59 -9.78 -7.65
C ALA A 153 2.91 -8.30 -7.42
N ASP A 154 3.61 -7.98 -6.32
CA ASP A 154 4.03 -6.63 -5.99
C ASP A 154 5.03 -6.09 -7.02
N ARG A 155 6.00 -6.88 -7.47
CA ARG A 155 6.92 -6.48 -8.55
C ARG A 155 6.22 -6.21 -9.86
N TRP A 156 5.29 -7.07 -10.26
CA TRP A 156 4.54 -6.84 -11.50
C TRP A 156 3.63 -5.62 -11.43
N HIS A 157 3.11 -5.31 -10.24
CA HIS A 157 2.42 -4.05 -10.01
C HIS A 157 3.37 -2.86 -10.16
N ASP A 158 4.52 -2.94 -9.53
CA ASP A 158 5.51 -1.88 -9.56
C ASP A 158 6.09 -1.64 -10.96
N ASP A 159 6.35 -2.71 -11.71
CA ASP A 159 6.75 -2.60 -13.12
C ASP A 159 5.69 -1.91 -13.99
N ALA A 160 4.40 -2.16 -13.68
CA ALA A 160 3.30 -1.57 -14.41
C ALA A 160 3.02 -0.11 -14.01
N ARG A 161 3.38 0.28 -12.77
CA ARG A 161 3.16 1.63 -12.25
C ARG A 161 4.05 2.67 -12.92
N ALA A 162 5.34 2.41 -13.00
CA ALA A 162 6.31 3.24 -13.70
C ALA A 162 7.63 2.48 -13.90
N PRO A 163 8.48 2.83 -14.87
CA PRO A 163 9.84 2.32 -14.95
C PRO A 163 10.59 2.52 -13.63
N ALA A 164 11.37 1.53 -13.21
CA ALA A 164 12.10 1.56 -11.93
C ALA A 164 13.01 2.79 -11.81
N GLU A 165 13.63 3.20 -12.91
CA GLU A 165 14.48 4.40 -12.99
C GLU A 165 13.70 5.69 -12.71
N THR A 166 12.46 5.80 -13.22
CA THR A 166 11.59 6.96 -12.98
C THR A 166 11.20 7.03 -11.50
N ARG A 167 10.81 5.90 -10.91
CA ARG A 167 10.47 5.84 -9.48
C ARG A 167 11.63 6.18 -8.58
N ALA A 168 12.81 5.62 -8.86
CA ALA A 168 14.03 5.91 -8.11
C ALA A 168 14.42 7.40 -8.22
N SER A 169 14.22 8.00 -9.40
CA SER A 169 14.45 9.43 -9.64
C SER A 169 13.46 10.30 -8.86
N GLU A 170 12.17 9.96 -8.86
CA GLU A 170 11.15 10.66 -8.10
C GLU A 170 11.39 10.58 -6.60
N GLN A 171 11.68 9.37 -6.08
CA GLN A 171 11.97 9.17 -4.66
C GLN A 171 13.24 9.90 -4.24
N LYS A 172 14.28 9.87 -5.08
CA LYS A 172 15.49 10.65 -4.86
C LYS A 172 15.19 12.16 -4.81
N ALA A 173 14.39 12.66 -5.74
CA ALA A 173 14.03 14.08 -5.78
C ALA A 173 13.22 14.52 -4.55
N VAL A 174 12.40 13.65 -3.96
CA VAL A 174 11.68 13.91 -2.70
C VAL A 174 12.64 14.02 -1.53
N VAL A 175 13.58 13.07 -1.42
CA VAL A 175 14.60 13.08 -0.35
C VAL A 175 15.56 14.26 -0.52
N ASP A 176 16.03 14.54 -1.74
CA ASP A 176 16.91 15.67 -2.02
C ASP A 176 16.24 17.02 -1.65
N ARG A 177 14.95 17.15 -1.91
CA ARG A 177 14.17 18.33 -1.47
C ARG A 177 14.04 18.43 0.04
N ALA A 178 13.76 17.30 0.72
CA ALA A 178 13.65 17.27 2.17
C ALA A 178 14.97 17.61 2.88
N LEU A 179 16.09 17.29 2.24
CA LEU A 179 17.42 17.56 2.75
C LEU A 179 18.00 18.91 2.26
N ALA A 180 17.25 19.64 1.42
CA ALA A 180 17.66 20.97 0.95
C ALA A 180 17.87 21.90 2.16
N GLY A 181 19.06 22.53 2.22
CA GLY A 181 19.44 23.40 3.36
C GLY A 181 19.98 22.68 4.60
N ILE A 182 20.10 21.35 4.57
CA ILE A 182 20.81 20.58 5.59
C ILE A 182 22.24 20.28 5.08
N GLU A 183 23.24 20.77 5.80
CA GLU A 183 24.64 20.49 5.47
C GLU A 183 25.01 19.07 5.86
N LEU A 184 25.00 18.16 4.89
CA LEU A 184 25.34 16.75 5.11
C LEU A 184 26.85 16.53 5.17
N PRO A 185 27.34 15.55 5.97
CA PRO A 185 28.73 15.11 5.96
C PRO A 185 29.16 14.63 4.57
N ALA A 186 30.46 14.78 4.24
CA ALA A 186 31.00 14.40 2.94
C ALA A 186 30.63 12.96 2.50
N PRO A 187 30.70 11.92 3.34
CA PRO A 187 30.29 10.57 2.96
C PRO A 187 28.81 10.43 2.58
N CYS A 188 27.95 11.34 3.04
CA CYS A 188 26.52 11.33 2.71
C CYS A 188 26.19 12.08 1.41
N ARG A 189 27.11 12.91 0.91
CA ARG A 189 26.93 13.68 -0.33
C ARG A 189 27.31 12.90 -1.58
N GLU A 190 28.36 12.07 -1.50
CA GLU A 190 28.96 11.39 -2.65
C GLU A 190 28.06 10.26 -3.21
N ASP A 191 27.41 9.49 -2.34
CA ASP A 191 26.59 8.33 -2.74
C ASP A 191 25.06 8.59 -2.72
N GLY A 192 24.65 9.79 -2.29
CA GLY A 192 23.25 10.12 -2.02
C GLY A 192 22.73 9.45 -0.73
N PHE A 193 21.91 10.17 0.01
CA PHE A 193 21.35 9.70 1.29
C PHE A 193 20.51 8.42 1.18
N ASN A 194 19.95 8.14 0.01
CA ASN A 194 19.10 6.96 -0.23
C ASN A 194 19.82 5.62 -0.10
N ASN A 195 21.13 5.57 -0.17
CA ASN A 195 21.88 4.31 -0.12
C ASN A 195 22.45 3.97 1.26
N GLY A 196 22.29 4.88 2.25
CA GLY A 196 22.64 4.63 3.65
C GLY A 196 23.99 3.93 3.86
N THR A 197 25.03 4.39 3.13
CA THR A 197 26.33 3.72 3.24
C THR A 197 26.78 3.67 4.70
N PRO A 198 27.47 2.61 5.13
CA PRO A 198 27.99 2.52 6.50
C PRO A 198 28.80 3.75 6.92
N ALA A 199 29.52 4.37 5.98
CA ALA A 199 30.30 5.58 6.23
C ALA A 199 29.41 6.80 6.47
N CYS A 200 28.33 6.95 5.73
CA CYS A 200 27.33 8.01 5.96
C CYS A 200 26.62 7.83 7.30
N MET A 201 26.19 6.61 7.61
CA MET A 201 25.51 6.31 8.88
C MET A 201 26.42 6.59 10.07
N ALA A 202 27.68 6.17 10.02
CA ALA A 202 28.66 6.46 11.08
C ALA A 202 28.93 7.97 11.25
N ALA A 203 28.97 8.72 10.15
CA ALA A 203 29.14 10.18 10.20
C ALA A 203 27.91 10.90 10.80
N LEU A 204 26.69 10.40 10.55
CA LEU A 204 25.47 10.93 11.16
C LEU A 204 25.36 10.55 12.64
N GLU A 205 25.75 9.33 13.02
CA GLU A 205 25.77 8.89 14.42
C GLU A 205 26.74 9.69 15.29
N ALA A 206 27.80 10.22 14.69
CA ALA A 206 28.77 11.09 15.38
C ALA A 206 28.20 12.47 15.75
N ASP A 207 27.17 12.95 15.04
CA ASP A 207 26.47 14.21 15.31
C ASP A 207 24.97 13.96 15.49
N LYS A 208 24.57 13.76 16.74
CA LYS A 208 23.17 13.46 17.10
C LYS A 208 22.18 14.56 16.70
N ALA A 209 22.59 15.83 16.78
CA ALA A 209 21.73 16.95 16.42
C ALA A 209 21.47 16.96 14.90
N LEU A 210 22.49 16.71 14.11
CA LEU A 210 22.38 16.55 12.67
C LEU A 210 21.56 15.30 12.30
N GLN A 211 21.82 14.18 12.98
CA GLN A 211 21.06 12.93 12.79
C GLN A 211 19.56 13.13 13.02
N GLU A 212 19.18 13.78 14.13
CA GLU A 212 17.78 14.10 14.41
C GLU A 212 17.17 15.02 13.34
N LYS A 213 17.90 16.03 12.89
CA LYS A 213 17.47 16.96 11.84
C LYS A 213 17.22 16.22 10.52
N VAL A 214 18.13 15.34 10.12
CA VAL A 214 18.03 14.51 8.91
C VAL A 214 16.86 13.53 9.01
N ILE A 215 16.74 12.79 10.12
CA ILE A 215 15.62 11.86 10.36
C ILE A 215 14.28 12.61 10.30
N ARG A 216 14.17 13.75 10.95
CA ARG A 216 12.95 14.56 10.96
C ARG A 216 12.56 15.04 9.55
N ALA A 217 13.52 15.51 8.76
CA ALA A 217 13.30 15.95 7.39
C ALA A 217 12.85 14.80 6.48
N VAL A 218 13.54 13.64 6.54
CA VAL A 218 13.22 12.47 5.72
C VAL A 218 11.90 11.83 6.14
N MET A 219 11.65 11.69 7.45
CA MET A 219 10.38 11.17 7.98
C MET A 219 9.22 12.12 7.67
N GLY A 220 9.44 13.44 7.76
CA GLY A 220 8.47 14.45 7.36
C GLY A 220 8.11 14.35 5.88
N ALA A 221 9.10 14.20 5.00
CA ALA A 221 8.89 14.00 3.57
C ALA A 221 8.18 12.68 3.26
N ALA A 222 8.58 11.56 3.90
CA ALA A 222 7.92 10.27 3.76
C ALA A 222 6.47 10.31 4.28
N MET A 223 6.21 11.03 5.36
CA MET A 223 4.87 11.20 5.91
C MET A 223 4.00 12.08 5.01
N LEU A 224 4.57 13.15 4.43
CA LEU A 224 3.91 14.00 3.43
C LEU A 224 3.64 13.21 2.13
N GLU A 225 4.56 12.37 1.69
CA GLU A 225 4.38 11.49 0.54
C GLU A 225 3.30 10.43 0.81
N THR A 226 3.27 9.84 2.02
CA THR A 226 2.21 8.94 2.44
C THR A 226 0.86 9.65 2.53
N MET A 227 0.81 10.85 3.07
CA MET A 227 -0.41 11.67 3.11
C MET A 227 -0.81 12.18 1.72
N SER A 228 0.14 12.53 0.87
CA SER A 228 -0.08 12.87 -0.54
C SER A 228 -0.56 11.66 -1.34
N SER A 229 -0.05 10.46 -1.05
CA SER A 229 -0.55 9.23 -1.68
C SER A 229 -1.94 8.84 -1.17
N LEU A 230 -2.29 9.17 0.06
CA LEU A 230 -3.66 9.06 0.59
C LEU A 230 -4.58 10.14 0.00
N ALA A 231 -4.03 11.30 -0.38
CA ALA A 231 -4.72 12.38 -1.06
C ALA A 231 -4.60 12.30 -2.59
N SER A 232 -3.78 11.35 -3.12
CA SER A 232 -3.53 11.27 -4.55
C SER A 232 -4.77 10.82 -5.29
N THR A 233 -4.95 11.43 -6.43
CA THR A 233 -5.93 11.07 -7.45
C THR A 233 -5.85 9.56 -7.69
N TYR A 234 -6.97 8.84 -7.58
CA TYR A 234 -7.05 7.44 -7.95
C TYR A 234 -6.48 7.24 -9.35
N ALA A 235 -5.33 6.62 -9.43
CA ALA A 235 -4.66 6.25 -10.67
C ALA A 235 -4.45 4.73 -10.64
N PRO A 236 -5.35 3.96 -11.25
CA PRO A 236 -5.27 2.51 -11.24
C PRO A 236 -4.06 2.03 -12.01
N VAL A 237 -3.32 1.10 -11.43
CA VAL A 237 -2.16 0.47 -12.08
C VAL A 237 -2.61 -0.74 -12.86
N VAL A 238 -2.48 -0.70 -14.19
CA VAL A 238 -2.92 -1.75 -15.08
C VAL A 238 -1.80 -2.78 -15.30
N VAL A 239 -1.89 -3.91 -14.61
CA VAL A 239 -1.00 -5.05 -14.83
C VAL A 239 -1.45 -5.82 -16.10
N PRO A 240 -0.53 -6.24 -17.00
CA PRO A 240 -0.89 -6.99 -18.21
C PRO A 240 -1.74 -8.23 -17.92
N SER A 241 -2.74 -8.50 -18.76
CA SER A 241 -3.72 -9.58 -18.56
C SER A 241 -3.09 -10.96 -18.40
N GLY A 242 -2.03 -11.28 -19.17
CA GLY A 242 -1.31 -12.56 -19.06
C GLY A 242 -0.71 -12.77 -17.67
N ARG A 243 -0.08 -11.74 -17.09
CA ARG A 243 0.47 -11.79 -15.73
C ARG A 243 -0.63 -11.95 -14.68
N ARG A 244 -1.75 -11.22 -14.82
CA ARG A 244 -2.89 -11.35 -13.90
C ARG A 244 -3.51 -12.74 -13.93
N MET A 245 -3.72 -13.31 -15.12
CA MET A 245 -4.24 -14.68 -15.29
C MET A 245 -3.33 -15.71 -14.62
N GLN A 246 -2.02 -15.57 -14.76
CA GLN A 246 -1.05 -16.44 -14.13
C GLN A 246 -1.10 -16.33 -12.58
N LEU A 247 -1.17 -15.12 -12.04
CA LEU A 247 -1.35 -14.92 -10.60
C LEU A 247 -2.66 -15.54 -10.09
N LEU A 248 -3.76 -15.39 -10.83
CA LEU A 248 -5.02 -16.05 -10.46
C LEU A 248 -4.90 -17.57 -10.47
N GLN A 249 -4.20 -18.13 -11.45
CA GLN A 249 -3.95 -19.58 -11.50
C GLN A 249 -3.15 -20.05 -10.28
N PHE A 250 -2.13 -19.32 -9.88
CA PHE A 250 -1.39 -19.62 -8.64
C PHE A 250 -2.27 -19.49 -7.40
N CYS A 251 -3.10 -18.45 -7.31
CA CYS A 251 -4.05 -18.31 -6.22
C CYS A 251 -5.06 -19.47 -6.15
N GLN A 252 -5.51 -20.01 -7.30
CA GLN A 252 -6.38 -21.17 -7.35
C GLN A 252 -5.68 -22.47 -6.88
N GLN A 253 -4.41 -22.62 -7.19
CA GLN A 253 -3.62 -23.82 -6.82
C GLN A 253 -3.22 -23.81 -5.34
N MET A 254 -2.96 -22.63 -4.79
CA MET A 254 -2.55 -22.45 -3.39
C MET A 254 -3.29 -21.24 -2.78
N PRO A 255 -4.56 -21.41 -2.44
CA PRO A 255 -5.31 -20.32 -1.83
C PRO A 255 -4.63 -19.84 -0.56
N SER A 256 -4.34 -18.55 -0.51
CA SER A 256 -3.79 -17.83 0.64
C SER A 256 -4.53 -16.52 0.77
N ASP A 257 -4.86 -16.12 1.98
CA ASP A 257 -5.63 -14.89 2.21
C ASP A 257 -4.92 -13.69 1.59
N ARG A 258 -3.69 -13.43 1.97
CA ARG A 258 -2.94 -12.24 1.52
C ARG A 258 -2.64 -12.27 0.03
N PHE A 259 -2.16 -13.40 -0.48
CA PHE A 259 -1.78 -13.48 -1.88
C PHE A 259 -3.01 -13.36 -2.79
N CYS A 260 -4.10 -14.11 -2.50
CA CYS A 260 -5.31 -14.04 -3.30
C CYS A 260 -6.01 -12.67 -3.19
N LYS A 261 -5.95 -12.01 -2.02
CA LYS A 261 -6.39 -10.64 -1.85
C LYS A 261 -5.59 -9.69 -2.75
N ARG A 262 -4.26 -9.82 -2.79
CA ARG A 262 -3.42 -9.00 -3.67
C ARG A 262 -3.75 -9.21 -5.15
N VAL A 263 -3.99 -10.45 -5.56
CA VAL A 263 -4.44 -10.77 -6.93
C VAL A 263 -5.79 -10.11 -7.24
N ALA A 264 -6.71 -10.10 -6.27
CA ALA A 264 -7.99 -9.41 -6.41
C ALA A 264 -7.81 -7.90 -6.60
N GLU A 265 -6.92 -7.26 -5.83
CA GLU A 265 -6.61 -5.84 -5.95
C GLU A 265 -6.04 -5.50 -7.33
N LEU A 266 -5.06 -6.26 -7.82
CA LEU A 266 -4.44 -6.05 -9.13
C LEU A 266 -5.44 -6.22 -10.28
N ALA A 267 -6.33 -7.21 -10.16
CA ALA A 267 -7.38 -7.42 -11.15
C ALA A 267 -8.41 -6.27 -11.11
N TRP A 268 -8.76 -5.79 -9.92
CA TRP A 268 -9.68 -4.67 -9.74
C TRP A 268 -9.16 -3.39 -10.35
N ASP A 269 -7.93 -3.01 -10.00
CA ASP A 269 -7.27 -1.81 -10.49
C ASP A 269 -7.07 -1.85 -12.01
N SER A 270 -6.95 -3.06 -12.58
CA SER A 270 -6.88 -3.28 -14.03
C SER A 270 -8.24 -3.34 -14.72
N GLY A 271 -9.36 -3.13 -14.02
CA GLY A 271 -10.71 -3.16 -14.57
C GLY A 271 -11.28 -4.56 -14.81
N ASP A 272 -10.57 -5.63 -14.44
CA ASP A 272 -11.07 -7.01 -14.55
C ASP A 272 -11.79 -7.43 -13.27
N HIS A 273 -12.94 -6.80 -13.02
CA HIS A 273 -13.69 -6.97 -11.78
C HIS A 273 -14.20 -8.40 -11.57
N LEU A 274 -14.50 -9.16 -12.64
CA LEU A 274 -14.91 -10.56 -12.50
C LEU A 274 -13.77 -11.46 -12.02
N GLN A 275 -12.56 -11.23 -12.51
CA GLN A 275 -11.36 -11.92 -12.04
C GLN A 275 -11.05 -11.54 -10.59
N ALA A 276 -11.20 -10.26 -10.25
CA ALA A 276 -11.03 -9.76 -8.88
C ALA A 276 -11.98 -10.45 -7.89
N VAL A 277 -13.26 -10.59 -8.25
CA VAL A 277 -14.25 -11.28 -7.41
C VAL A 277 -13.87 -12.76 -7.20
N ARG A 278 -13.36 -13.43 -8.23
CA ARG A 278 -12.89 -14.83 -8.11
C ARG A 278 -11.71 -14.95 -7.15
N ALA A 279 -10.71 -14.08 -7.27
CA ALA A 279 -9.55 -14.08 -6.39
C ALA A 279 -9.94 -13.70 -4.94
N LEU A 280 -10.83 -12.71 -4.77
CA LEU A 280 -11.35 -12.34 -3.46
C LEU A 280 -12.14 -13.49 -2.80
N ALA A 281 -12.94 -14.23 -3.57
CA ALA A 281 -13.65 -15.39 -3.05
C ALA A 281 -12.70 -16.47 -2.54
N LEU A 282 -11.56 -16.69 -3.20
CA LEU A 282 -10.52 -17.63 -2.73
C LEU A 282 -9.84 -17.13 -1.46
N SER A 283 -9.52 -15.82 -1.38
CA SER A 283 -8.99 -15.20 -0.16
C SER A 283 -9.95 -15.39 1.01
N CYS A 284 -11.24 -15.07 0.82
CA CYS A 284 -12.25 -15.20 1.86
C CYS A 284 -12.51 -16.66 2.29
N ALA A 285 -12.41 -17.61 1.38
CA ALA A 285 -12.57 -19.04 1.68
C ALA A 285 -11.43 -19.59 2.55
N THR A 286 -10.25 -18.98 2.53
CA THR A 286 -9.12 -19.36 3.38
C THR A 286 -9.16 -18.76 4.78
N GLY A 287 -10.24 -18.05 5.12
CA GLY A 287 -10.46 -17.47 6.46
C GLY A 287 -10.11 -15.98 6.55
N GLY A 288 -10.01 -15.29 5.43
CA GLY A 288 -9.90 -13.84 5.42
C GLY A 288 -11.10 -13.20 6.13
N GLU A 289 -10.89 -12.74 7.36
CA GLU A 289 -11.85 -11.98 8.15
C GLU A 289 -11.59 -10.49 7.94
N GLY A 290 -11.99 -9.95 6.82
CA GLY A 290 -11.82 -8.52 6.55
C GLY A 290 -13.10 -7.88 6.03
N GLY A 291 -13.21 -6.57 6.13
CA GLY A 291 -14.31 -5.80 5.55
C GLY A 291 -14.52 -6.06 4.05
N ASP A 292 -13.49 -6.55 3.35
CA ASP A 292 -13.57 -6.90 1.93
C ASP A 292 -14.39 -8.17 1.71
N CYS A 293 -14.24 -9.17 2.58
CA CYS A 293 -15.03 -10.40 2.51
C CYS A 293 -16.53 -10.15 2.80
N ALA A 294 -16.84 -9.20 3.67
CA ALA A 294 -18.22 -8.79 3.92
C ALA A 294 -18.89 -8.17 2.68
N ARG A 295 -18.11 -7.64 1.73
CA ARG A 295 -18.60 -7.04 0.47
C ARG A 295 -18.81 -8.07 -0.65
N LEU A 296 -18.19 -9.25 -0.53
CA LEU A 296 -18.24 -10.30 -1.55
C LEU A 296 -19.67 -10.73 -1.96
N PRO A 297 -20.64 -10.92 -1.04
CA PRO A 297 -22.02 -11.28 -1.42
C PRO A 297 -22.66 -10.25 -2.35
N GLY A 298 -22.48 -8.96 -2.10
CA GLY A 298 -22.99 -7.87 -2.94
C GLY A 298 -22.39 -7.91 -4.36
N LEU A 299 -21.09 -8.17 -4.49
CA LEU A 299 -20.42 -8.34 -5.77
C LEU A 299 -20.91 -9.59 -6.53
N GLN A 300 -21.08 -10.70 -5.83
CA GLN A 300 -21.57 -11.95 -6.41
C GLN A 300 -23.03 -11.82 -6.89
N ALA A 301 -23.85 -11.06 -6.17
CA ALA A 301 -25.24 -10.79 -6.56
C ALA A 301 -25.35 -9.98 -7.85
N VAL A 302 -24.36 -9.14 -8.17
CA VAL A 302 -24.26 -8.45 -9.47
C VAL A 302 -23.83 -9.42 -10.58
N GLY A 303 -22.96 -10.38 -10.26
CA GLY A 303 -22.55 -11.44 -11.15
C GLY A 303 -22.00 -10.92 -12.50
N PRO A 304 -22.48 -11.46 -13.65
CA PRO A 304 -21.99 -11.06 -14.98
C PRO A 304 -22.26 -9.59 -15.34
N ALA A 305 -23.20 -8.92 -14.64
CA ALA A 305 -23.49 -7.50 -14.79
C ALA A 305 -22.45 -6.59 -14.12
N LEU A 306 -21.42 -7.16 -13.48
CA LEU A 306 -20.27 -6.42 -12.93
C LEU A 306 -19.37 -5.89 -14.05
N ARG A 307 -19.95 -5.03 -14.88
CA ARG A 307 -19.32 -4.36 -16.03
C ARG A 307 -19.61 -2.86 -15.92
N PRO A 308 -18.80 -2.12 -15.16
CA PRO A 308 -19.00 -0.69 -15.00
C PRO A 308 -18.88 0.02 -16.36
N GLN A 309 -19.70 1.04 -16.52
CA GLN A 309 -19.76 1.86 -17.72
C GLN A 309 -19.32 3.29 -17.40
N PRO A 310 -18.75 4.03 -18.36
CA PRO A 310 -18.44 5.43 -18.16
C PRO A 310 -19.71 6.22 -17.77
N ALA A 311 -19.58 7.05 -16.74
CA ALA A 311 -20.63 7.99 -16.35
C ALA A 311 -20.73 9.12 -17.37
N THR A 312 -21.95 9.44 -17.78
CA THR A 312 -22.27 10.60 -18.64
C THR A 312 -23.07 11.66 -17.89
N VAL A 313 -23.73 11.25 -16.80
CA VAL A 313 -24.50 12.11 -15.91
C VAL A 313 -24.28 11.70 -14.47
N LEU A 314 -24.33 12.64 -13.54
CA LEU A 314 -24.29 12.30 -12.13
C LEU A 314 -25.60 11.62 -11.71
N PRO A 315 -25.51 10.59 -10.86
CA PRO A 315 -26.70 9.99 -10.27
C PRO A 315 -27.42 11.00 -9.35
N CYS A 316 -28.67 10.75 -9.07
CA CYS A 316 -29.48 11.54 -8.15
C CYS A 316 -30.18 10.62 -7.17
N GLY A 317 -30.30 11.03 -5.90
CA GLY A 317 -30.94 10.25 -4.85
C GLY A 317 -29.95 9.52 -3.94
N SER A 318 -30.47 8.65 -3.10
CA SER A 318 -29.69 7.93 -2.09
C SER A 318 -29.30 6.55 -2.56
N PHE A 319 -28.06 6.18 -2.25
CA PHE A 319 -27.45 4.89 -2.58
C PHE A 319 -26.89 4.28 -1.30
N HIS A 320 -27.12 2.99 -1.13
CA HIS A 320 -26.63 2.24 0.02
C HIS A 320 -25.75 1.06 -0.41
N SER A 321 -24.69 0.79 0.35
CA SER A 321 -23.83 -0.40 0.23
C SER A 321 -23.66 -1.07 1.57
N ASP A 322 -23.38 -2.37 1.58
CA ASP A 322 -23.01 -3.10 2.78
C ASP A 322 -21.68 -2.62 3.35
N GLY A 323 -21.53 -2.75 4.66
CA GLY A 323 -20.30 -2.42 5.40
C GLY A 323 -20.44 -1.19 6.30
N SER A 324 -19.44 -0.97 7.15
CA SER A 324 -19.49 0.02 8.23
C SER A 324 -19.01 1.44 7.85
N PHE A 325 -18.25 1.57 6.75
CA PHE A 325 -17.68 2.85 6.34
C PHE A 325 -18.22 3.27 4.97
N MET A 326 -18.60 4.53 4.83
CA MET A 326 -19.13 5.07 3.56
C MET A 326 -20.19 4.16 2.94
N ASN A 327 -21.18 3.78 3.73
CA ASN A 327 -22.24 2.87 3.31
C ASN A 327 -23.44 3.58 2.67
N THR A 328 -23.56 4.89 2.84
CA THR A 328 -24.64 5.68 2.25
C THR A 328 -24.07 6.91 1.54
N LEU A 329 -24.52 7.13 0.32
CA LEU A 329 -24.23 8.31 -0.49
C LEU A 329 -25.55 8.90 -0.98
N THR A 330 -25.78 10.18 -0.73
CA THR A 330 -26.96 10.89 -1.21
C THR A 330 -26.53 11.98 -2.18
N PHE A 331 -26.80 11.77 -3.45
CA PHE A 331 -26.51 12.74 -4.52
C PHE A 331 -27.64 13.76 -4.61
N GLY A 332 -27.31 15.03 -4.43
CA GLY A 332 -28.21 16.15 -4.50
C GLY A 332 -27.86 17.11 -5.65
N ASP A 333 -28.48 18.29 -5.60
CA ASP A 333 -28.29 19.32 -6.60
C ASP A 333 -26.86 19.81 -6.72
N ALA A 334 -26.47 20.23 -7.90
CA ALA A 334 -25.15 20.78 -8.21
C ALA A 334 -23.97 19.88 -7.81
N GLY A 335 -24.16 18.56 -7.84
CA GLY A 335 -23.15 17.56 -7.48
C GLY A 335 -22.85 17.47 -5.99
N LEU A 336 -23.68 18.05 -5.12
CA LEU A 336 -23.55 17.84 -3.68
C LEU A 336 -23.77 16.37 -3.32
N VAL A 337 -22.92 15.85 -2.42
CA VAL A 337 -23.03 14.46 -1.95
C VAL A 337 -22.97 14.44 -0.43
N GLY A 338 -24.01 13.89 0.18
CA GLY A 338 -24.02 13.52 1.59
C GLY A 338 -23.50 12.10 1.79
N ASN A 339 -22.74 11.87 2.85
CA ASN A 339 -22.21 10.55 3.22
C ASN A 339 -22.76 10.03 4.56
N GLY A 340 -23.89 10.55 5.01
CA GLY A 340 -24.46 10.25 6.33
C GLY A 340 -23.78 10.96 7.50
N GLY A 341 -22.77 11.80 7.25
CA GLY A 341 -22.09 12.65 8.21
C GLY A 341 -22.28 14.14 7.93
N ASN A 342 -21.58 14.98 8.67
CA ASN A 342 -21.63 16.44 8.51
C ASN A 342 -20.71 16.99 7.39
N SER A 343 -20.10 16.12 6.59
CA SER A 343 -19.20 16.52 5.52
C SER A 343 -19.99 16.90 4.27
N GLN A 344 -19.69 18.03 3.69
CA GLN A 344 -20.16 18.40 2.36
C GLN A 344 -19.17 17.89 1.33
N LEU A 345 -19.57 16.90 0.56
CA LEU A 345 -18.79 16.34 -0.52
C LEU A 345 -19.33 16.85 -1.84
N ARG A 346 -18.49 16.88 -2.87
CA ARG A 346 -18.90 17.24 -4.23
C ARG A 346 -18.50 16.15 -5.21
N ALA A 347 -19.44 15.79 -6.07
CA ALA A 347 -19.24 14.87 -7.17
C ALA A 347 -19.07 15.63 -8.49
N ARG A 348 -18.20 15.12 -9.35
CA ARG A 348 -18.01 15.54 -10.73
C ARG A 348 -17.74 14.31 -11.60
N ILE A 349 -17.85 14.47 -12.91
CA ILE A 349 -17.50 13.40 -13.84
C ILE A 349 -16.14 13.75 -14.46
N GLU A 350 -15.17 12.86 -14.33
CA GLU A 350 -13.86 12.96 -14.96
C GLU A 350 -13.53 11.61 -15.61
N ASP A 351 -13.21 11.62 -16.90
CA ASP A 351 -12.85 10.42 -17.69
C ASP A 351 -13.86 9.27 -17.57
N GLY A 352 -15.13 9.61 -17.40
CA GLY A 352 -16.21 8.64 -17.22
C GLY A 352 -16.32 8.06 -15.80
N ASP A 353 -15.55 8.58 -14.84
CA ASP A 353 -15.66 8.27 -13.43
C ASP A 353 -16.45 9.35 -12.68
N ILE A 354 -17.26 8.92 -11.73
CA ILE A 354 -17.89 9.82 -10.75
C ILE A 354 -16.85 10.00 -9.63
N ARG A 355 -16.21 11.16 -9.57
CA ARG A 355 -15.26 11.51 -8.52
C ARG A 355 -15.91 12.36 -7.47
N ILE A 356 -15.82 11.94 -6.23
CA ILE A 356 -16.37 12.63 -5.07
C ILE A 356 -15.21 13.06 -4.20
N ARG A 357 -14.92 14.37 -4.17
CA ARG A 357 -13.83 14.91 -3.35
C ARG A 357 -14.28 15.03 -1.89
N HIS A 358 -13.48 14.45 -1.02
CA HIS A 358 -13.67 14.58 0.43
C HIS A 358 -13.00 15.84 0.95
N ASP A 359 -13.63 16.53 1.90
CA ASP A 359 -13.12 17.76 2.52
C ASP A 359 -11.80 17.58 3.31
N LYS A 360 -11.45 16.34 3.65
CA LYS A 360 -10.20 15.96 4.33
C LYS A 360 -9.12 15.43 3.39
N GLY A 361 -9.34 15.54 2.07
CA GLY A 361 -8.46 15.00 1.05
C GLY A 361 -8.85 13.60 0.59
N GLY A 362 -8.39 13.27 -0.62
CA GLY A 362 -8.73 12.04 -1.30
C GLY A 362 -10.03 12.13 -2.07
N ASP A 363 -10.09 11.35 -3.13
CA ASP A 363 -11.28 11.20 -3.96
C ASP A 363 -11.88 9.81 -3.77
N PHE A 364 -13.21 9.73 -3.66
CA PHE A 364 -13.95 8.50 -3.87
C PHE A 364 -14.28 8.40 -5.36
N VAL A 365 -14.06 7.23 -5.92
CA VAL A 365 -14.25 7.01 -7.36
C VAL A 365 -15.28 5.92 -7.58
N LEU A 366 -16.33 6.27 -8.29
CA LEU A 366 -17.45 5.36 -8.58
C LEU A 366 -17.68 5.28 -10.08
N ARG A 367 -18.20 4.13 -10.54
CA ARG A 367 -18.74 3.95 -11.89
C ARG A 367 -20.14 3.36 -11.87
N PRO A 368 -21.00 3.80 -12.79
CA PRO A 368 -22.32 3.19 -12.96
C PRO A 368 -22.20 1.72 -13.35
N LEU A 369 -23.10 0.93 -12.79
CA LEU A 369 -23.41 -0.45 -13.19
C LEU A 369 -24.81 -0.52 -13.80
N PRO A 370 -25.10 -1.55 -14.62
CA PRO A 370 -26.44 -1.82 -15.08
C PRO A 370 -27.44 -1.92 -13.90
N GLY A 371 -28.66 -1.43 -14.11
CA GLY A 371 -29.71 -1.47 -13.09
C GLY A 371 -29.61 -0.39 -12.02
N GLY A 372 -29.00 0.77 -12.34
CA GLY A 372 -28.97 1.92 -11.43
C GLY A 372 -28.10 1.74 -10.20
N LYS A 373 -27.09 0.87 -10.27
CA LYS A 373 -26.12 0.65 -9.21
C LYS A 373 -24.82 1.41 -9.50
N LEU A 374 -23.99 1.61 -8.46
CA LEU A 374 -22.67 2.20 -8.57
C LEU A 374 -21.63 1.23 -8.00
N LEU A 375 -20.48 1.15 -8.66
CA LEU A 375 -19.33 0.35 -8.22
C LEU A 375 -18.25 1.28 -7.68
N GLY A 376 -17.77 1.03 -6.47
CA GLY A 376 -16.65 1.74 -5.88
C GLY A 376 -15.32 1.21 -6.43
N LEU A 377 -14.44 2.11 -6.88
CA LEU A 377 -13.19 1.75 -7.55
C LEU A 377 -11.94 2.05 -6.72
N ASP A 378 -11.95 3.12 -5.92
CA ASP A 378 -10.82 3.56 -5.12
C ASP A 378 -10.61 2.71 -3.86
N ASN A 379 -9.52 2.94 -3.13
CA ASN A 379 -9.15 2.16 -1.94
C ASN A 379 -10.19 2.20 -0.81
N TRP A 380 -11.02 3.24 -0.73
CA TRP A 380 -12.03 3.40 0.32
C TRP A 380 -13.34 2.70 -0.03
N THR A 381 -13.70 2.77 -1.32
CA THR A 381 -14.95 2.22 -1.84
C THR A 381 -14.76 0.90 -2.59
N ARG A 382 -13.52 0.44 -2.75
CA ARG A 382 -13.20 -0.84 -3.42
C ARG A 382 -14.10 -1.98 -2.95
N TYR A 383 -14.58 -2.75 -3.90
CA TYR A 383 -15.50 -3.88 -3.68
C TYR A 383 -16.91 -3.52 -3.19
N LYS A 384 -17.24 -2.24 -3.04
CA LYS A 384 -18.60 -1.84 -2.69
C LYS A 384 -19.48 -1.73 -3.91
N VAL A 385 -20.71 -2.26 -3.79
CA VAL A 385 -21.80 -2.04 -4.73
C VAL A 385 -22.84 -1.20 -4.03
N PHE A 386 -23.04 0.02 -4.51
CA PHE A 386 -24.06 0.92 -4.00
C PHE A 386 -25.34 0.70 -4.80
N THR A 387 -26.42 0.43 -4.13
CA THR A 387 -27.76 0.23 -4.73
C THR A 387 -28.64 1.41 -4.38
N ALA A 388 -29.36 1.93 -5.37
CA ALA A 388 -30.31 3.00 -5.12
C ALA A 388 -31.36 2.54 -4.10
N THR A 389 -31.65 3.41 -3.14
CA THR A 389 -32.74 3.24 -2.20
C THR A 389 -33.97 4.01 -2.73
N ASP A 390 -35.18 3.55 -2.43
CA ASP A 390 -36.42 4.22 -2.85
C ASP A 390 -36.62 5.59 -2.18
N GLU A 391 -35.73 5.96 -1.26
CA GLU A 391 -35.74 7.23 -0.55
C GLU A 391 -35.03 8.30 -1.39
N GLY A 392 -35.83 9.07 -2.13
CA GLY A 392 -35.39 10.33 -2.71
C GLY A 392 -35.04 10.33 -4.19
N THR A 393 -36.04 10.08 -5.04
CA THR A 393 -35.97 10.52 -6.44
C THR A 393 -36.22 12.03 -6.52
N SER A 394 -35.20 12.82 -6.15
CA SER A 394 -35.22 14.25 -6.41
C SER A 394 -34.62 14.52 -7.79
N ASN A 395 -35.19 15.45 -8.53
CA ASN A 395 -34.60 15.96 -9.77
C ASN A 395 -33.37 16.80 -9.39
N CYS A 396 -32.18 16.23 -9.47
CA CYS A 396 -30.95 16.96 -9.21
C CYS A 396 -30.58 17.82 -10.41
N SER A 397 -30.22 19.08 -10.15
CA SER A 397 -29.63 19.94 -11.18
C SER A 397 -28.20 19.51 -11.49
N ALA A 398 -27.80 19.65 -12.73
CA ALA A 398 -26.42 19.37 -13.13
C ALA A 398 -25.45 20.29 -12.40
N PRO A 399 -24.25 19.80 -12.02
CA PRO A 399 -23.21 20.64 -11.48
C PRO A 399 -22.80 21.70 -12.53
N LYS A 400 -22.40 22.86 -12.06
CA LYS A 400 -21.83 23.87 -12.95
C LYS A 400 -20.58 23.31 -13.61
N GLN A 401 -20.50 23.40 -14.92
CA GLN A 401 -19.30 23.07 -15.67
C GLN A 401 -18.45 24.33 -15.77
N TYR A 402 -17.22 24.24 -15.28
CA TYR A 402 -16.25 25.32 -15.40
C TYR A 402 -15.30 25.05 -16.57
N THR A 403 -15.06 26.07 -17.37
CA THR A 403 -14.04 25.99 -18.42
C THR A 403 -12.67 26.14 -17.78
N VAL A 404 -11.86 25.11 -17.86
CA VAL A 404 -10.48 25.08 -17.36
C VAL A 404 -9.55 25.19 -18.54
N LEU A 405 -8.61 26.13 -18.49
CA LEU A 405 -7.58 26.27 -19.51
C LEU A 405 -6.33 25.51 -19.07
N PRO A 406 -5.71 24.72 -19.96
CA PRO A 406 -4.40 24.16 -19.69
C PRO A 406 -3.35 25.27 -19.61
N LEU A 407 -2.28 25.04 -18.85
CA LEU A 407 -1.14 25.96 -18.82
C LEU A 407 -0.55 26.05 -20.24
N PRO A 408 -0.50 27.25 -20.86
CA PRO A 408 0.02 27.37 -22.21
C PRO A 408 1.54 27.19 -22.24
N GLU A 409 2.08 26.64 -23.33
CA GLU A 409 3.52 26.54 -23.60
C GLU A 409 4.02 27.80 -24.34
N ASP A 410 3.77 28.97 -23.76
CA ASP A 410 4.03 30.30 -24.38
C ASP A 410 5.42 30.87 -24.08
N CYS A 411 6.27 30.11 -23.36
CA CYS A 411 7.66 30.49 -23.07
C CYS A 411 8.58 29.28 -22.95
N PRO A 412 9.08 28.70 -24.05
CA PRO A 412 9.99 27.55 -24.01
C PRO A 412 11.29 27.77 -23.24
N GLN A 413 11.71 29.02 -23.09
CA GLN A 413 12.89 29.40 -22.31
C GLN A 413 12.64 29.57 -20.80
N ALA A 414 11.41 29.44 -20.33
CA ALA A 414 11.07 29.60 -18.91
C ALA A 414 11.89 28.70 -17.96
N PRO A 415 12.26 27.45 -18.34
CA PRO A 415 13.12 26.61 -17.51
C PRO A 415 14.57 27.11 -17.39
N ALA A 416 15.05 27.94 -18.33
CA ALA A 416 16.42 28.48 -18.29
C ALA A 416 16.59 29.57 -17.22
N ASP A 417 17.82 29.76 -16.76
CA ASP A 417 18.15 30.81 -15.77
C ASP A 417 17.75 32.20 -16.29
N GLY A 418 16.96 32.89 -15.47
CA GLY A 418 16.42 34.20 -15.83
C GLY A 418 15.27 34.20 -16.86
N GLY A 419 15.05 33.08 -17.58
CA GLY A 419 14.03 32.99 -18.63
C GLY A 419 12.62 33.16 -18.10
N ALA A 420 12.28 32.52 -16.99
CA ALA A 420 10.96 32.62 -16.36
C ALA A 420 10.60 34.07 -15.98
N ASN A 421 11.57 34.81 -15.42
CA ASN A 421 11.37 36.20 -15.02
C ASN A 421 11.10 37.09 -16.24
N ALA A 422 11.91 36.96 -17.30
CA ALA A 422 11.73 37.72 -18.54
C ALA A 422 10.39 37.40 -19.20
N CYS A 423 9.99 36.13 -19.28
CA CYS A 423 8.72 35.70 -19.86
C CYS A 423 7.51 36.22 -19.05
N CYS A 424 7.56 36.07 -17.72
CA CYS A 424 6.48 36.54 -16.86
C CYS A 424 6.31 38.07 -16.98
N ALA A 425 7.41 38.83 -17.04
CA ALA A 425 7.37 40.27 -17.28
C ALA A 425 6.75 40.65 -18.64
N GLN A 426 6.79 39.74 -19.63
CA GLN A 426 6.15 39.91 -20.94
C GLN A 426 4.70 39.37 -20.98
N GLY A 427 4.18 38.88 -19.85
CA GLY A 427 2.83 38.38 -19.72
C GLY A 427 2.63 36.90 -20.03
N SER A 428 3.71 36.12 -20.18
CA SER A 428 3.62 34.65 -20.35
C SER A 428 3.10 34.00 -19.09
N LEU A 429 2.03 33.18 -19.21
CA LEU A 429 1.48 32.41 -18.09
C LEU A 429 2.42 31.27 -17.67
N GLN A 430 3.07 30.62 -18.62
CA GLN A 430 4.10 29.63 -18.34
C GLN A 430 5.28 30.25 -17.58
N GLY A 431 5.74 31.41 -18.03
CA GLY A 431 6.81 32.15 -17.37
C GLY A 431 6.47 32.51 -15.93
N CYS A 432 5.26 33.05 -15.69
CA CYS A 432 4.79 33.38 -14.35
C CYS A 432 4.62 32.12 -13.46
N HIS A 433 4.09 31.02 -14.00
CA HIS A 433 3.95 29.77 -13.27
C HIS A 433 5.31 29.20 -12.85
N VAL A 434 6.29 29.11 -13.77
CA VAL A 434 7.64 28.64 -13.48
C VAL A 434 8.35 29.54 -12.47
N LEU A 435 8.18 30.87 -12.59
CA LEU A 435 8.75 31.82 -11.63
C LEU A 435 8.14 31.64 -10.25
N GLY A 436 6.82 31.51 -10.16
CA GLY A 436 6.12 31.20 -8.91
C GLY A 436 6.63 29.93 -8.24
N ASN A 437 6.82 28.84 -9.01
CA ASN A 437 7.38 27.60 -8.51
C ASN A 437 8.81 27.76 -7.99
N ARG A 438 9.67 28.54 -8.65
CA ARG A 438 11.03 28.84 -8.18
C ARG A 438 11.05 29.61 -6.87
N LEU A 439 10.19 30.61 -6.76
CA LEU A 439 10.03 31.38 -5.51
C LEU A 439 9.50 30.48 -4.37
N ALA A 440 8.55 29.61 -4.66
CA ALA A 440 8.05 28.63 -3.71
C ALA A 440 9.14 27.68 -3.23
N LEU A 441 9.99 27.16 -4.14
CA LEU A 441 11.15 26.34 -3.80
C LEU A 441 12.20 27.07 -2.95
N SER A 442 12.20 28.41 -2.99
CA SER A 442 13.05 29.27 -2.16
C SER A 442 12.31 29.81 -0.92
N GLU A 443 11.17 29.20 -0.57
CA GLU A 443 10.32 29.57 0.58
C GLU A 443 9.79 31.02 0.53
N GLN A 444 9.84 31.66 -0.63
CA GLN A 444 9.32 33.02 -0.84
C GLN A 444 7.83 32.97 -1.21
N TRP A 445 7.04 32.39 -0.33
CA TRP A 445 5.63 32.06 -0.56
C TRP A 445 4.74 33.27 -0.91
N PRO A 446 4.88 34.44 -0.26
CA PRO A 446 4.07 35.62 -0.63
C PRO A 446 4.35 36.10 -2.07
N GLN A 447 5.61 36.07 -2.52
CA GLN A 447 5.97 36.44 -3.89
C GLN A 447 5.49 35.36 -4.88
N ALA A 448 5.65 34.05 -4.54
CA ALA A 448 5.13 32.95 -5.33
C ALA A 448 3.61 33.05 -5.53
N ALA A 449 2.87 33.37 -4.47
CA ALA A 449 1.42 33.54 -4.49
C ALA A 449 0.96 34.66 -5.43
N ALA A 450 1.71 35.75 -5.54
CA ALA A 450 1.40 36.81 -6.48
C ALA A 450 1.45 36.33 -7.95
N HIS A 451 2.43 35.51 -8.29
CA HIS A 451 2.56 34.93 -9.62
C HIS A 451 1.48 33.86 -9.87
N PHE A 452 1.20 32.98 -8.90
CA PHE A 452 0.12 32.00 -8.98
C PHE A 452 -1.26 32.69 -9.13
N THR A 453 -1.48 33.82 -8.45
CA THR A 453 -2.70 34.62 -8.61
C THR A 453 -2.85 35.11 -10.03
N THR A 454 -1.77 35.54 -10.70
CA THR A 454 -1.79 35.96 -12.10
C THR A 454 -2.22 34.83 -13.02
N VAL A 455 -1.66 33.64 -12.83
CA VAL A 455 -1.98 32.44 -13.61
C VAL A 455 -3.42 31.97 -13.34
N CYS A 456 -3.85 31.96 -12.08
CA CYS A 456 -5.21 31.63 -11.66
C CYS A 456 -6.25 32.61 -12.28
N ARG A 457 -5.98 33.92 -12.27
CA ARG A 457 -6.84 34.95 -12.86
C ARG A 457 -7.04 34.75 -14.36
N ALA A 458 -6.07 34.19 -15.04
CA ALA A 458 -6.17 33.83 -16.46
C ALA A 458 -7.02 32.58 -16.74
N GLY A 459 -7.50 31.85 -15.72
CA GLY A 459 -8.32 30.66 -15.88
C GLY A 459 -7.52 29.36 -15.92
N VAL A 460 -6.25 29.40 -15.57
CA VAL A 460 -5.37 28.22 -15.51
C VAL A 460 -5.46 27.60 -14.11
N ARG A 461 -5.89 26.33 -14.04
CA ARG A 461 -6.16 25.61 -12.78
C ARG A 461 -4.92 25.49 -11.90
N GLU A 462 -3.78 25.18 -12.49
CA GLU A 462 -2.50 24.99 -11.77
C GLU A 462 -2.12 26.24 -10.98
N GLY A 463 -2.44 27.44 -11.47
CA GLY A 463 -2.22 28.68 -10.75
C GLY A 463 -3.08 28.78 -9.48
N CYS A 464 -4.35 28.39 -9.57
CA CYS A 464 -5.27 28.40 -8.42
C CYS A 464 -4.90 27.32 -7.39
N GLU A 465 -4.51 26.13 -7.83
CA GLU A 465 -4.08 25.03 -6.96
C GLU A 465 -2.76 25.34 -6.25
N ASN A 466 -1.79 25.94 -6.95
CA ASN A 466 -0.53 26.38 -6.36
C ASN A 466 -0.74 27.53 -5.35
N LEU A 467 -1.77 28.36 -5.54
CA LEU A 467 -2.13 29.38 -4.57
C LEU A 467 -2.66 28.74 -3.27
N VAL A 468 -3.43 27.64 -3.36
CA VAL A 468 -3.87 26.85 -2.21
C VAL A 468 -2.67 26.22 -1.49
N THR A 469 -1.70 25.71 -2.26
CA THR A 469 -0.46 25.16 -1.70
C THR A 469 0.32 26.24 -0.94
N ALA A 470 0.50 27.43 -1.54
CA ALA A 470 1.18 28.55 -0.89
C ALA A 470 0.49 28.98 0.40
N HIS A 471 -0.85 28.91 0.46
CA HIS A 471 -1.60 29.10 1.71
C HIS A 471 -1.29 28.04 2.75
N GLY A 472 -1.06 26.77 2.34
CA GLY A 472 -0.65 25.68 3.23
C GLY A 472 0.71 25.94 3.89
N GLU A 473 1.65 26.47 3.14
CA GLU A 473 3.05 26.62 3.53
C GLU A 473 3.35 27.96 4.25
N SER A 474 2.55 29.00 4.01
CA SER A 474 2.78 30.31 4.62
C SER A 474 1.50 30.94 5.18
N PRO A 475 1.46 31.31 6.46
CA PRO A 475 0.32 31.97 7.08
C PRO A 475 0.08 33.39 6.52
N GLU A 476 1.07 33.99 5.86
CA GLU A 476 0.97 35.31 5.26
C GLU A 476 0.18 35.31 3.94
N VAL A 477 0.00 34.12 3.33
CA VAL A 477 -0.74 33.93 2.08
C VAL A 477 -2.20 33.60 2.40
N ASP A 478 -3.10 34.54 2.17
CA ASP A 478 -4.54 34.31 2.24
C ASP A 478 -5.09 33.91 0.85
N ALA A 479 -4.85 32.67 0.47
CA ALA A 479 -5.34 32.16 -0.81
C ALA A 479 -6.86 32.08 -0.86
N ARG A 480 -7.52 31.85 0.28
CA ARG A 480 -8.97 31.73 0.33
C ARG A 480 -9.63 33.07 -0.03
N ALA A 481 -9.22 34.15 0.63
CA ALA A 481 -9.73 35.51 0.28
C ALA A 481 -9.41 35.86 -1.16
N THR A 482 -8.20 35.53 -1.66
CA THR A 482 -7.81 35.77 -3.05
C THR A 482 -8.71 35.00 -4.03
N LEU A 483 -8.98 33.73 -3.79
CA LEU A 483 -9.86 32.91 -4.64
C LEU A 483 -11.32 33.36 -4.54
N GLU A 484 -11.81 33.78 -3.36
CA GLU A 484 -13.12 34.39 -3.19
C GLU A 484 -13.25 35.67 -4.02
N GLN A 485 -12.24 36.53 -4.00
CA GLN A 485 -12.19 37.72 -4.82
C GLN A 485 -12.21 37.39 -6.32
N LEU A 486 -11.41 36.42 -6.76
CA LEU A 486 -11.38 35.99 -8.16
C LEU A 486 -12.68 35.26 -8.58
N CYS A 487 -13.29 34.51 -7.69
CA CYS A 487 -14.58 33.83 -7.92
C CYS A 487 -15.73 34.84 -8.10
N ASN A 488 -15.68 35.97 -7.42
CA ASN A 488 -16.70 37.03 -7.51
C ASN A 488 -16.41 38.09 -8.58
N ALA A 489 -15.25 38.01 -9.24
CA ALA A 489 -14.87 38.95 -10.30
C ALA A 489 -15.34 38.47 -11.66
N ASP A 490 -15.53 39.38 -12.59
CA ASP A 490 -15.74 39.05 -14.00
C ASP A 490 -14.41 38.67 -14.66
N GLY A 491 -14.38 37.59 -15.42
CA GLY A 491 -13.21 37.17 -16.17
C GLY A 491 -13.03 35.66 -16.31
N SER A 492 -11.99 35.25 -17.03
CA SER A 492 -11.70 33.85 -17.31
C SER A 492 -11.32 33.04 -16.03
N GLY A 493 -10.71 33.71 -15.05
CA GLY A 493 -10.33 33.12 -13.78
C GLY A 493 -11.49 32.84 -12.84
N HIS A 494 -12.62 33.53 -13.01
CA HIS A 494 -13.79 33.42 -12.16
C HIS A 494 -14.24 31.95 -11.95
N HIS A 495 -14.46 31.21 -13.02
CA HIS A 495 -14.97 29.84 -12.93
C HIS A 495 -13.98 28.89 -12.26
N VAL A 496 -12.70 28.98 -12.58
CA VAL A 496 -11.65 28.12 -12.02
C VAL A 496 -11.42 28.43 -10.54
N ALA A 497 -11.40 29.72 -10.17
CA ALA A 497 -11.25 30.13 -8.77
C ALA A 497 -12.44 29.65 -7.92
N CYS A 498 -13.67 29.71 -8.44
CA CYS A 498 -14.86 29.17 -7.77
C CYS A 498 -14.76 27.65 -7.59
N ASP A 499 -14.32 26.92 -8.64
CA ASP A 499 -14.15 25.49 -8.57
C ASP A 499 -13.09 25.09 -7.53
N VAL A 500 -11.94 25.76 -7.51
CA VAL A 500 -10.88 25.49 -6.53
C VAL A 500 -11.29 25.87 -5.10
N LEU A 501 -12.06 26.95 -4.91
CA LEU A 501 -12.65 27.27 -3.61
C LEU A 501 -13.57 26.17 -3.10
N GLU A 502 -14.41 25.62 -3.97
CA GLU A 502 -15.37 24.58 -3.64
C GLU A 502 -14.72 23.22 -3.45
N THR A 503 -13.67 22.90 -4.23
CA THR A 503 -13.01 21.61 -4.24
C THR A 503 -11.70 21.57 -3.45
N GLY A 504 -11.17 22.72 -3.04
CA GLY A 504 -9.91 22.85 -2.30
C GLY A 504 -9.95 22.15 -0.95
N ASN A 505 -8.82 21.50 -0.60
CA ASN A 505 -8.69 20.74 0.64
C ASN A 505 -8.28 21.63 1.83
N TRP A 506 -9.06 22.68 2.08
CA TRP A 506 -8.76 23.71 3.08
C TRP A 506 -8.55 23.16 4.50
N ARG A 507 -9.40 22.20 4.92
CA ARG A 507 -9.31 21.62 6.27
C ARG A 507 -8.06 20.77 6.46
N ALA A 508 -7.61 20.06 5.44
CA ALA A 508 -6.38 19.29 5.56
C ALA A 508 -5.16 20.19 5.66
N LEU A 509 -5.16 21.33 4.96
CA LEU A 509 -4.11 22.33 5.07
C LEU A 509 -4.10 22.99 6.45
N GLU A 510 -5.27 23.36 6.97
CA GLU A 510 -5.41 23.91 8.33
C GLU A 510 -4.99 22.91 9.40
N LEU A 511 -5.34 21.63 9.25
CA LEU A 511 -4.90 20.57 10.16
C LEU A 511 -3.39 20.32 10.06
N GLY A 512 -2.84 20.32 8.85
CA GLY A 512 -1.39 20.19 8.62
C GLY A 512 -0.62 21.31 9.34
N ARG A 513 -1.06 22.56 9.20
CA ARG A 513 -0.49 23.70 9.92
C ARG A 513 -0.61 23.59 11.42
N ALA A 514 -1.77 23.18 11.92
CA ALA A 514 -2.00 23.01 13.36
C ALA A 514 -1.09 21.94 13.94
N LEU A 515 -0.87 20.83 13.23
CA LEU A 515 0.06 19.77 13.61
C LEU A 515 1.52 20.26 13.56
N GLN A 516 1.90 20.96 12.50
CA GLN A 516 3.24 21.52 12.37
C GLN A 516 3.53 22.49 13.51
N LYS A 517 2.62 23.44 13.78
CA LYS A 517 2.75 24.37 14.89
C LYS A 517 2.82 23.63 16.24
N ALA A 518 1.98 22.62 16.46
CA ALA A 518 2.03 21.83 17.70
C ALA A 518 3.36 21.08 17.86
N MET A 519 3.98 20.66 16.75
CA MET A 519 5.31 20.03 16.77
C MET A 519 6.42 21.06 17.04
N GLU A 520 6.32 22.27 16.48
CA GLU A 520 7.23 23.38 16.74
C GLU A 520 7.13 23.83 18.19
N ASP A 521 5.91 24.06 18.72
CA ASP A 521 5.66 24.41 20.12
C ASP A 521 6.18 23.31 21.09
N ALA A 522 6.04 22.03 20.72
CA ALA A 522 6.58 20.91 21.50
C ALA A 522 8.12 20.83 21.45
N ALA A 523 8.72 21.25 20.33
CA ALA A 523 10.18 21.28 20.19
C ALA A 523 10.79 22.45 20.96
N GLU A 524 10.12 23.62 21.01
CA GLU A 524 10.56 24.78 21.78
C GLU A 524 10.25 24.65 23.29
N GLY A 525 9.15 23.99 23.62
CA GLY A 525 8.64 23.86 25.00
C GLY A 525 9.25 22.78 25.86
N GLY A 526 10.41 22.20 25.53
CA GLY A 526 11.13 21.17 26.29
C GLY A 526 10.20 20.26 27.10
N ILE A 527 10.15 18.96 26.85
CA ILE A 527 9.27 17.98 27.54
C ILE A 527 9.26 18.26 29.05
N PRO A 528 8.14 18.66 29.65
CA PRO A 528 8.09 18.88 31.10
C PRO A 528 8.49 17.58 31.82
N PRO A 529 9.32 17.63 32.86
CA PRO A 529 9.80 16.44 33.53
C PRO A 529 8.60 15.65 34.03
N ARG A 530 8.54 14.40 33.62
CA ARG A 530 7.50 13.43 33.96
C ARG A 530 7.42 13.35 35.49
N ASN A 531 6.41 13.94 36.08
CA ASN A 531 6.19 13.94 37.53
C ASN A 531 6.06 12.48 38.01
N SER A 532 7.14 11.93 38.56
CA SER A 532 7.24 10.56 39.10
C SER A 532 6.53 10.37 40.43
N ASN A 533 5.62 11.27 40.83
CA ASN A 533 4.87 11.16 42.06
C ASN A 533 3.49 10.50 41.86
N ARG A 534 3.48 9.22 41.48
CA ARG A 534 2.37 8.34 41.84
C ARG A 534 2.78 7.57 43.10
N LYS A 535 2.56 8.16 44.26
CA LYS A 535 2.56 7.45 45.53
C LYS A 535 1.41 6.44 45.56
N ARG A 536 1.72 5.30 46.10
CA ARG A 536 0.95 4.07 46.34
C ARG A 536 -0.46 4.29 46.87
#